data_c842fc9d9c1033c8855e7248b9ff4076
#
_entry.id   c842fc9d9c1033c8855e7248b9ff4076
#
_cell.length_a   1.000
_cell.length_b   1.000
_cell.length_c   1.000
_cell.angle_alpha   90.00
_cell.angle_beta   90.00
_cell.angle_gamma   90.00
#
_symmetry.space_group_name_H-M   'P 1'
#
loop_
_entity.id
_entity.type
_entity.pdbx_description
1 polymer ?
#
loop_
_entity_poly.entity_id
_entity_poly.type
_entity_poly.pdbx_seq_one_letter_code
_entity_poly.pdbx_strand_id
1 'polypeptide(L)'
;VDQLKAAGQGCWQILPLGPTSYGDSPYQSFSTFAGNPYFISLEDLIEEGVLTKKECDAVDFGSRADDVDYEKIYKGRYKLLRKAYERSDISKNPEFVRFQQEQAHWLGDYALFMAVKDRFGGIPWTEWAEDIRLRWNNALDYYRRELYFEIEFQEYMQFKFYEQWAKLKAYA
;
A
#
# COMPACT_ATOMS: atom_id res chain seq x y z
N VAL A 1 10.23 15.65 -12.46
CA VAL A 1 11.27 15.18 -13.40
C VAL A 1 11.56 16.26 -14.42
N ASP A 2 10.60 16.68 -15.25
CA ASP A 2 10.82 17.62 -16.38
C ASP A 2 11.47 18.94 -15.97
N GLN A 3 11.01 19.56 -14.89
CA GLN A 3 11.58 20.80 -14.38
C GLN A 3 13.03 20.62 -13.89
N LEU A 4 13.34 19.49 -13.24
CA LEU A 4 14.69 19.16 -12.80
C LEU A 4 15.61 18.97 -14.01
N LYS A 5 15.15 18.24 -15.03
CA LYS A 5 15.87 18.05 -16.29
C LYS A 5 16.10 19.38 -17.00
N ALA A 6 15.08 20.23 -17.13
CA ALA A 6 15.19 21.55 -17.73
C ALA A 6 16.16 22.46 -16.94
N ALA A 7 16.28 22.29 -15.63
CA ALA A 7 17.23 22.99 -14.77
C ALA A 7 18.64 22.36 -14.77
N GLY A 8 18.90 21.34 -15.59
CA GLY A 8 20.20 20.68 -15.71
C GLY A 8 20.57 19.80 -14.50
N GLN A 9 19.56 19.38 -13.70
CA GLN A 9 19.81 18.50 -12.56
C GLN A 9 19.93 17.04 -13.01
N GLY A 10 20.95 16.33 -12.53
CA GLY A 10 21.19 14.92 -12.83
C GLY A 10 20.69 13.96 -11.75
N CYS A 11 20.23 14.47 -10.62
CA CYS A 11 19.76 13.67 -9.49
C CYS A 11 18.51 14.28 -8.85
N TRP A 12 17.59 13.41 -8.47
CA TRP A 12 16.44 13.73 -7.63
C TRP A 12 16.51 12.95 -6.33
N GLN A 13 16.82 13.63 -5.22
CA GLN A 13 16.81 13.02 -3.91
C GLN A 13 15.40 13.04 -3.33
N ILE A 14 14.94 11.89 -2.86
CA ILE A 14 13.63 11.72 -2.20
C ILE A 14 13.81 11.12 -0.81
N LEU A 15 12.79 11.28 0.03
CA LEU A 15 12.71 10.60 1.33
C LEU A 15 12.36 9.12 1.13
N PRO A 16 12.56 8.26 2.15
CA PRO A 16 12.13 6.87 2.11
C PRO A 16 10.65 6.77 1.74
N LEU A 17 10.32 5.83 0.84
CA LEU A 17 8.96 5.63 0.31
C LEU A 17 8.19 4.51 1.03
N GLY A 18 8.70 4.03 2.16
CA GLY A 18 8.05 2.98 2.95
C GLY A 18 6.77 3.43 3.64
N PRO A 19 5.89 2.47 4.02
CA PRO A 19 4.70 2.79 4.79
C PRO A 19 5.08 3.42 6.12
N THR A 20 4.37 4.49 6.48
CA THR A 20 4.59 5.20 7.74
C THR A 20 3.85 4.53 8.89
N SER A 21 4.37 4.71 10.11
CA SER A 21 3.72 4.28 11.33
C SER A 21 3.13 5.47 12.10
N TYR A 22 2.91 5.32 13.40
CA TYR A 22 2.43 6.39 14.24
C TYR A 22 3.34 7.63 14.14
N GLY A 23 2.72 8.80 13.89
CA GLY A 23 3.42 10.06 13.68
C GLY A 23 3.87 10.34 12.25
N ASP A 24 3.51 9.46 11.29
CA ASP A 24 3.69 9.64 9.84
C ASP A 24 5.11 9.99 9.37
N SER A 25 6.11 9.64 10.19
CA SER A 25 7.52 9.84 9.83
C SER A 25 7.97 8.85 8.75
N PRO A 26 8.56 9.32 7.63
CA PRO A 26 9.08 8.44 6.59
C PRO A 26 10.26 7.58 7.04
N TYR A 27 10.85 7.89 8.20
CA TYR A 27 11.96 7.13 8.81
C TYR A 27 11.49 6.05 9.78
N GLN A 28 10.18 5.95 10.06
CA GLN A 28 9.58 4.93 10.92
C GLN A 28 8.67 4.03 10.08
N SER A 29 9.26 3.04 9.42
CA SER A 29 8.53 2.10 8.57
C SER A 29 8.45 0.72 9.20
N PHE A 30 7.37 0.00 8.92
CA PHE A 30 7.19 -1.42 9.28
C PHE A 30 8.03 -2.36 8.43
N SER A 31 8.47 -1.90 7.25
CA SER A 31 9.16 -2.72 6.26
C SER A 31 10.14 -1.88 5.47
N THR A 32 11.28 -2.47 5.14
CA THR A 32 12.27 -1.87 4.24
C THR A 32 11.94 -2.09 2.76
N PHE A 33 11.03 -3.02 2.46
CA PHE A 33 10.65 -3.37 1.09
C PHE A 33 9.32 -2.73 0.67
N ALA A 34 8.36 -2.67 1.57
CA ALA A 34 7.02 -2.20 1.24
C ALA A 34 6.99 -0.72 0.85
N GLY A 35 6.22 -0.39 -0.17
CA GLY A 35 5.91 0.98 -0.55
C GLY A 35 4.71 1.54 0.23
N ASN A 36 4.69 2.86 0.42
CA ASN A 36 3.60 3.54 1.11
C ASN A 36 2.37 3.66 0.19
N PRO A 37 1.22 3.09 0.56
CA PRO A 37 -0.02 3.19 -0.22
C PRO A 37 -0.51 4.63 -0.45
N TYR A 38 -0.02 5.60 0.34
CA TYR A 38 -0.33 7.01 0.12
C TYR A 38 0.20 7.56 -1.21
N PHE A 39 1.21 6.94 -1.78
CA PHE A 39 1.79 7.35 -3.06
C PHE A 39 1.16 6.69 -4.29
N ILE A 40 0.20 5.78 -4.12
CA ILE A 40 -0.51 5.20 -5.26
C ILE A 40 -1.34 6.29 -5.93
N SER A 41 -1.11 6.56 -7.22
CA SER A 41 -1.87 7.52 -8.01
C SER A 41 -3.32 7.06 -8.17
N LEU A 42 -4.26 7.90 -7.75
CA LEU A 42 -5.69 7.64 -7.97
C LEU A 42 -6.08 7.91 -9.42
N GLU A 43 -5.37 8.81 -10.09
CA GLU A 43 -5.53 9.11 -11.50
C GLU A 43 -5.27 7.88 -12.36
N ASP A 44 -4.16 7.17 -12.12
CA ASP A 44 -3.87 5.90 -12.81
C ASP A 44 -4.98 4.87 -12.59
N LEU A 45 -5.52 4.77 -11.37
CA LEU A 45 -6.63 3.86 -11.07
C LEU A 45 -7.95 4.28 -11.76
N ILE A 46 -8.14 5.57 -12.02
CA ILE A 46 -9.26 6.06 -12.84
C ILE A 46 -9.05 5.68 -14.31
N GLU A 47 -7.84 5.84 -14.84
CA GLU A 47 -7.50 5.46 -16.21
C GLU A 47 -7.64 3.94 -16.43
N GLU A 48 -7.32 3.14 -15.43
CA GLU A 48 -7.55 1.69 -15.42
C GLU A 48 -9.05 1.31 -15.34
N GLY A 49 -9.93 2.27 -15.04
CA GLY A 49 -11.39 2.06 -14.94
C GLY A 49 -11.86 1.41 -13.64
N VAL A 50 -10.97 1.23 -12.64
CA VAL A 50 -11.33 0.66 -11.33
C VAL A 50 -11.86 1.70 -10.34
N LEU A 51 -11.58 2.99 -10.59
CA LEU A 51 -12.17 4.12 -9.89
C LEU A 51 -12.81 5.11 -10.87
N THR A 52 -13.65 6.00 -10.35
CA THR A 52 -14.19 7.12 -11.11
C THR A 52 -13.71 8.44 -10.49
N LYS A 53 -13.55 9.45 -11.34
CA LYS A 53 -13.22 10.80 -10.86
C LYS A 53 -14.20 11.30 -9.79
N LYS A 54 -15.50 11.05 -9.99
CA LYS A 54 -16.57 11.44 -9.05
C LYS A 54 -16.37 10.82 -7.65
N GLU A 55 -15.91 9.56 -7.58
CA GLU A 55 -15.65 8.90 -6.30
C GLU A 55 -14.44 9.49 -5.60
N CYS A 56 -13.39 9.81 -6.34
CA CYS A 56 -12.20 10.45 -5.79
C CYS A 56 -12.48 11.88 -5.32
N ASP A 57 -13.19 12.67 -6.13
CA ASP A 57 -13.56 14.06 -5.80
C ASP A 57 -14.53 14.15 -4.59
N ALA A 58 -15.26 13.07 -4.29
CA ALA A 58 -16.18 13.02 -3.14
C ALA A 58 -15.47 12.76 -1.79
N VAL A 59 -14.17 12.45 -1.81
CA VAL A 59 -13.39 12.19 -0.59
C VAL A 59 -12.70 13.47 -0.13
N ASP A 60 -12.94 13.84 1.14
CA ASP A 60 -12.25 14.97 1.77
C ASP A 60 -10.84 14.52 2.22
N PHE A 61 -9.81 15.02 1.57
CA PHE A 61 -8.40 14.82 1.91
C PHE A 61 -7.79 15.97 2.73
N GLY A 62 -8.59 16.92 3.14
CA GLY A 62 -8.17 18.15 3.82
C GLY A 62 -8.45 19.39 2.98
N SER A 63 -8.55 20.54 3.64
CA SER A 63 -8.93 21.82 3.01
C SER A 63 -7.75 22.76 2.78
N ARG A 64 -6.58 22.48 3.37
CA ARG A 64 -5.40 23.33 3.30
C ARG A 64 -4.40 22.81 2.29
N ALA A 65 -3.90 23.69 1.43
CA ALA A 65 -2.90 23.33 0.42
C ALA A 65 -1.47 23.23 1.00
N ASP A 66 -1.26 23.76 2.19
CA ASP A 66 0.04 23.87 2.88
C ASP A 66 0.17 22.90 4.07
N ASP A 67 -0.81 22.03 4.27
CA ASP A 67 -0.86 21.09 5.39
C ASP A 67 -1.47 19.75 4.98
N VAL A 68 -0.99 18.66 5.59
CA VAL A 68 -1.42 17.30 5.28
C VAL A 68 -2.22 16.73 6.45
N ASP A 69 -3.50 16.48 6.24
CA ASP A 69 -4.36 15.79 7.21
C ASP A 69 -4.22 14.27 7.02
N TYR A 70 -3.26 13.67 7.72
CA TYR A 70 -2.96 12.24 7.61
C TYR A 70 -4.13 11.34 8.02
N GLU A 71 -4.98 11.75 8.97
CA GLU A 71 -6.15 10.98 9.35
C GLU A 71 -7.17 10.89 8.20
N LYS A 72 -7.43 12.01 7.52
CA LYS A 72 -8.30 12.05 6.34
C LYS A 72 -7.72 11.28 5.17
N ILE A 73 -6.41 11.41 4.94
CA ILE A 73 -5.71 10.62 3.91
C ILE A 73 -5.85 9.14 4.21
N TYR A 74 -5.54 8.70 5.42
CA TYR A 74 -5.65 7.29 5.81
C TYR A 74 -7.06 6.76 5.52
N LYS A 75 -8.09 7.38 6.11
CA LYS A 75 -9.48 6.94 5.96
C LYS A 75 -9.96 7.00 4.50
N GLY A 76 -9.65 8.08 3.81
CA GLY A 76 -10.12 8.33 2.46
C GLY A 76 -9.46 7.44 1.42
N ARG A 77 -8.12 7.36 1.44
CA ARG A 77 -7.37 6.57 0.45
C ARG A 77 -7.61 5.09 0.58
N TYR A 78 -7.54 4.54 1.79
CA TYR A 78 -7.79 3.10 1.97
C TYR A 78 -9.20 2.70 1.53
N LYS A 79 -10.20 3.55 1.73
CA LYS A 79 -11.56 3.31 1.21
C LYS A 79 -11.60 3.26 -0.32
N LEU A 80 -10.89 4.16 -1.00
CA LEU A 80 -10.80 4.16 -2.46
C LEU A 80 -9.99 2.97 -2.98
N LEU A 81 -8.83 2.68 -2.36
CA LEU A 81 -8.00 1.54 -2.73
C LEU A 81 -8.74 0.21 -2.55
N ARG A 82 -9.57 0.08 -1.51
CA ARG A 82 -10.44 -1.10 -1.32
C ARG A 82 -11.43 -1.25 -2.45
N LYS A 83 -12.10 -0.17 -2.86
CA LYS A 83 -13.00 -0.19 -4.01
C LYS A 83 -12.29 -0.58 -5.31
N ALA A 84 -11.09 -0.02 -5.53
CA ALA A 84 -10.29 -0.36 -6.69
C ALA A 84 -9.92 -1.84 -6.71
N TYR A 85 -9.49 -2.38 -5.57
CA TYR A 85 -9.19 -3.81 -5.41
C TYR A 85 -10.41 -4.69 -5.73
N GLU A 86 -11.57 -4.40 -5.14
CA GLU A 86 -12.82 -5.17 -5.32
C GLU A 86 -13.29 -5.21 -6.79
N ARG A 87 -12.90 -4.22 -7.60
CA ARG A 87 -13.26 -4.12 -9.02
C ARG A 87 -12.19 -4.63 -9.98
N SER A 88 -10.99 -4.89 -9.48
CA SER A 88 -9.83 -5.16 -10.33
C SER A 88 -9.73 -6.60 -10.85
N ASP A 89 -10.50 -7.56 -10.29
CA ASP A 89 -10.30 -9.01 -10.56
C ASP A 89 -8.82 -9.42 -10.48
N ILE A 90 -8.08 -8.85 -9.53
CA ILE A 90 -6.61 -8.87 -9.50
C ILE A 90 -6.00 -10.26 -9.50
N SER A 91 -6.67 -11.23 -8.88
CA SER A 91 -6.21 -12.64 -8.83
C SER A 91 -6.08 -13.28 -10.22
N LYS A 92 -6.73 -12.71 -11.24
CA LYS A 92 -6.64 -13.17 -12.63
C LYS A 92 -5.54 -12.44 -13.43
N ASN A 93 -4.91 -11.42 -12.86
CA ASN A 93 -3.90 -10.64 -13.54
C ASN A 93 -2.54 -11.36 -13.51
N PRO A 94 -1.96 -11.76 -14.67
CA PRO A 94 -0.70 -12.49 -14.73
C PRO A 94 0.49 -11.68 -14.19
N GLU A 95 0.47 -10.35 -14.33
CA GLU A 95 1.52 -9.47 -13.80
C GLU A 95 1.49 -9.43 -12.27
N PHE A 96 0.31 -9.48 -11.67
CA PHE A 96 0.16 -9.59 -10.23
C PHE A 96 0.70 -10.93 -9.71
N VAL A 97 0.36 -12.03 -10.37
CA VAL A 97 0.89 -13.37 -10.03
C VAL A 97 2.41 -13.40 -10.14
N ARG A 98 2.96 -12.80 -11.21
CA ARG A 98 4.41 -12.68 -11.37
C ARG A 98 5.03 -11.86 -10.25
N PHE A 99 4.44 -10.71 -9.90
CA PHE A 99 4.90 -9.87 -8.80
C PHE A 99 4.91 -10.61 -7.46
N GLN A 100 3.86 -11.38 -7.14
CA GLN A 100 3.83 -12.22 -5.94
C GLN A 100 5.00 -13.22 -5.91
N GLN A 101 5.33 -13.84 -7.03
CA GLN A 101 6.45 -14.79 -7.14
C GLN A 101 7.81 -14.10 -6.97
N GLU A 102 8.02 -12.97 -7.67
CA GLU A 102 9.26 -12.20 -7.60
C GLU A 102 9.50 -11.61 -6.20
N GLN A 103 8.44 -11.22 -5.49
CA GLN A 103 8.50 -10.60 -4.16
C GLN A 103 8.22 -11.59 -3.01
N ALA A 104 8.18 -12.89 -3.29
CA ALA A 104 7.82 -13.93 -2.32
C ALA A 104 8.66 -13.92 -1.03
N HIS A 105 9.89 -13.39 -1.08
CA HIS A 105 10.80 -13.35 0.05
C HIS A 105 10.39 -12.38 1.17
N TRP A 106 9.42 -11.47 0.92
CA TRP A 106 8.92 -10.52 1.93
C TRP A 106 7.40 -10.29 1.87
N LEU A 107 6.81 -10.29 0.67
CA LEU A 107 5.45 -9.80 0.43
C LEU A 107 4.39 -10.55 1.23
N GLY A 108 4.43 -11.88 1.21
CA GLY A 108 3.43 -12.69 1.92
C GLY A 108 3.47 -12.52 3.43
N ASP A 109 4.65 -12.37 4.03
CA ASP A 109 4.78 -12.12 5.48
C ASP A 109 4.35 -10.69 5.84
N TYR A 110 4.67 -9.70 5.01
CA TYR A 110 4.21 -8.33 5.19
C TYR A 110 2.69 -8.23 5.08
N ALA A 111 2.10 -8.81 4.04
CA ALA A 111 0.66 -8.77 3.81
C ALA A 111 -0.12 -9.46 4.94
N LEU A 112 0.35 -10.63 5.40
CA LEU A 112 -0.22 -11.31 6.57
C LEU A 112 -0.10 -10.46 7.84
N PHE A 113 1.07 -9.86 8.10
CA PHE A 113 1.27 -8.99 9.25
C PHE A 113 0.28 -7.82 9.25
N MET A 114 0.12 -7.14 8.12
CA MET A 114 -0.79 -6.00 8.00
C MET A 114 -2.25 -6.42 8.15
N ALA A 115 -2.67 -7.52 7.54
CA ALA A 115 -4.02 -8.05 7.67
C ALA A 115 -4.35 -8.46 9.13
N VAL A 116 -3.40 -9.09 9.82
CA VAL A 116 -3.55 -9.45 11.25
C VAL A 116 -3.57 -8.18 12.11
N LYS A 117 -2.71 -7.20 11.83
CA LYS A 117 -2.69 -5.92 12.53
C LYS A 117 -4.04 -5.22 12.44
N ASP A 118 -4.63 -5.16 11.24
CA ASP A 118 -5.95 -4.56 11.02
C ASP A 118 -7.05 -5.35 11.77
N ARG A 119 -6.98 -6.67 11.76
CA ARG A 119 -7.90 -7.57 12.50
C ARG A 119 -7.87 -7.33 14.00
N PHE A 120 -6.71 -6.98 14.57
CA PHE A 120 -6.52 -6.63 15.97
C PHE A 120 -6.69 -5.12 16.27
N GLY A 121 -7.26 -4.35 15.33
CA GLY A 121 -7.54 -2.93 15.55
C GLY A 121 -6.30 -2.03 15.63
N GLY A 122 -5.19 -2.45 15.02
CA GLY A 122 -3.97 -1.66 14.93
C GLY A 122 -3.05 -1.72 16.16
N ILE A 123 -3.42 -2.49 17.20
CA ILE A 123 -2.58 -2.61 18.40
C ILE A 123 -1.19 -3.18 18.06
N PRO A 124 -0.17 -2.93 18.91
CA PRO A 124 1.15 -3.51 18.74
C PRO A 124 1.12 -5.03 18.67
N TRP A 125 1.94 -5.64 17.80
CA TRP A 125 2.01 -7.09 17.65
C TRP A 125 2.37 -7.84 18.96
N THR A 126 3.04 -7.16 19.88
CA THR A 126 3.37 -7.69 21.21
C THR A 126 2.15 -7.97 22.08
N GLU A 127 1.01 -7.37 21.74
CA GLU A 127 -0.26 -7.53 22.44
C GLU A 127 -1.23 -8.49 21.74
N TRP A 128 -0.81 -9.09 20.62
CA TRP A 128 -1.62 -10.08 19.90
C TRP A 128 -1.72 -11.40 20.68
N ALA A 129 -2.68 -12.24 20.28
CA ALA A 129 -2.77 -13.60 20.81
C ALA A 129 -1.44 -14.35 20.66
N GLU A 130 -1.10 -15.14 21.65
CA GLU A 130 0.24 -15.74 21.77
C GLU A 130 0.63 -16.59 20.56
N ASP A 131 -0.30 -17.37 20.04
CA ASP A 131 -0.09 -18.27 18.91
C ASP A 131 0.33 -17.55 17.63
N ILE A 132 -0.36 -16.48 17.27
CA ILE A 132 0.01 -15.67 16.08
C ILE A 132 1.21 -14.76 16.37
N ARG A 133 1.33 -14.26 17.59
CA ARG A 133 2.49 -13.47 18.02
C ARG A 133 3.79 -14.26 17.92
N LEU A 134 3.75 -15.53 18.31
CA LEU A 134 4.88 -16.47 18.22
C LEU A 134 4.97 -17.21 16.88
N ARG A 135 4.06 -16.88 15.94
CA ARG A 135 4.05 -17.43 14.57
C ARG A 135 3.93 -18.96 14.55
N TRP A 136 3.09 -19.56 15.40
CA TRP A 136 2.83 -21.00 15.35
C TRP A 136 2.18 -21.39 14.02
N ASN A 137 2.60 -22.50 13.43
CA ASN A 137 2.15 -22.89 12.10
C ASN A 137 0.62 -22.99 11.96
N ASN A 138 -0.05 -23.56 12.98
CA ASN A 138 -1.51 -23.64 12.99
C ASN A 138 -2.19 -22.27 13.02
N ALA A 139 -1.62 -21.29 13.73
CA ALA A 139 -2.13 -19.92 13.73
C ALA A 139 -1.87 -19.22 12.39
N LEU A 140 -0.66 -19.37 11.82
CA LEU A 140 -0.35 -18.84 10.48
C LEU A 140 -1.32 -19.39 9.43
N ASP A 141 -1.58 -20.70 9.44
CA ASP A 141 -2.50 -21.35 8.49
C ASP A 141 -3.95 -20.92 8.71
N TYR A 142 -4.35 -20.72 9.97
CA TYR A 142 -5.67 -20.19 10.31
C TYR A 142 -5.84 -18.76 9.77
N TYR A 143 -4.96 -17.84 10.11
CA TYR A 143 -5.09 -16.45 9.69
C TYR A 143 -4.92 -16.25 8.18
N ARG A 144 -4.09 -17.05 7.49
CA ARG A 144 -3.99 -17.03 6.02
C ARG A 144 -5.32 -17.40 5.35
N ARG A 145 -6.07 -18.32 5.90
CA ARG A 145 -7.39 -18.69 5.37
C ARG A 145 -8.46 -17.67 5.71
N GLU A 146 -8.54 -17.30 6.99
CA GLU A 146 -9.55 -16.34 7.48
C GLU A 146 -9.42 -14.95 6.86
N LEU A 147 -8.19 -14.51 6.64
CA LEU A 147 -7.89 -13.17 6.15
C LEU A 147 -7.43 -13.15 4.68
N TYR A 148 -7.79 -14.17 3.91
CA TYR A 148 -7.34 -14.31 2.52
C TYR A 148 -7.52 -13.02 1.70
N PHE A 149 -8.72 -12.45 1.70
CA PHE A 149 -9.01 -11.22 0.94
C PHE A 149 -8.32 -9.97 1.50
N GLU A 150 -8.09 -9.94 2.81
CA GLU A 150 -7.33 -8.84 3.43
C GLU A 150 -5.85 -8.91 3.06
N ILE A 151 -5.29 -10.11 3.04
CA ILE A 151 -3.91 -10.37 2.61
C ILE A 151 -3.76 -10.00 1.12
N GLU A 152 -4.64 -10.48 0.25
CA GLU A 152 -4.61 -10.16 -1.19
C GLU A 152 -4.76 -8.63 -1.42
N PHE A 153 -5.58 -7.94 -0.63
CA PHE A 153 -5.67 -6.48 -0.69
C PHE A 153 -4.36 -5.78 -0.31
N GLN A 154 -3.66 -6.24 0.70
CA GLN A 154 -2.35 -5.69 1.05
C GLN A 154 -1.33 -5.94 -0.08
N GLU A 155 -1.32 -7.13 -0.68
CA GLU A 155 -0.50 -7.46 -1.83
C GLU A 155 -0.85 -6.62 -3.07
N TYR A 156 -2.16 -6.39 -3.33
CA TYR A 156 -2.64 -5.51 -4.39
C TYR A 156 -2.10 -4.08 -4.24
N MET A 157 -2.14 -3.51 -3.05
CA MET A 157 -1.59 -2.17 -2.82
C MET A 157 -0.09 -2.12 -3.11
N GLN A 158 0.66 -3.14 -2.70
CA GLN A 158 2.09 -3.22 -3.01
C GLN A 158 2.34 -3.37 -4.52
N PHE A 159 1.57 -4.21 -5.20
CA PHE A 159 1.65 -4.35 -6.65
C PHE A 159 1.41 -3.01 -7.36
N LYS A 160 0.35 -2.28 -7.02
CA LYS A 160 0.06 -0.96 -7.62
C LYS A 160 1.13 0.08 -7.33
N PHE A 161 1.67 0.11 -6.12
CA PHE A 161 2.79 0.97 -5.80
C PHE A 161 4.02 0.67 -6.68
N TYR A 162 4.41 -0.59 -6.77
CA TYR A 162 5.60 -0.99 -7.54
C TYR A 162 5.42 -0.77 -9.05
N GLU A 163 4.24 -1.06 -9.57
CA GLU A 163 3.90 -0.81 -10.98
C GLU A 163 4.05 0.68 -11.34
N GLN A 164 3.44 1.56 -10.56
CA GLN A 164 3.49 3.00 -10.77
C GLN A 164 4.89 3.59 -10.51
N TRP A 165 5.57 3.09 -9.49
CA TRP A 165 6.95 3.49 -9.21
C TRP A 165 7.91 3.09 -10.33
N ALA A 166 7.74 1.90 -10.92
CA ALA A 166 8.53 1.46 -12.06
C ALA A 166 8.30 2.34 -13.29
N LYS A 167 7.04 2.74 -13.56
CA LYS A 167 6.69 3.68 -14.64
C LYS A 167 7.40 5.04 -14.43
N LEU A 168 7.33 5.59 -13.21
CA LEU A 168 7.98 6.86 -12.89
C LEU A 168 9.51 6.78 -13.03
N LYS A 169 10.12 5.70 -12.56
CA LYS A 169 11.57 5.47 -12.71
C LYS A 169 12.00 5.34 -14.18
N ALA A 170 11.20 4.69 -15.00
CA ALA A 170 11.49 4.54 -16.42
C ALA A 170 11.36 5.88 -17.18
N TYR A 171 10.50 6.78 -16.69
CA TYR A 171 10.33 8.12 -17.25
C TYR A 171 11.46 9.07 -16.85
N ALA A 172 12.08 8.91 -15.70
CA ALA A 172 13.11 9.78 -15.17
C ALA A 172 14.48 9.51 -15.82
#